data_f852d3458f684e3c386c8e5e90f6f902
#
_entry.id   f852d3458f684e3c386c8e5e90f6f902
#
_cell.length_a   1.000
_cell.length_b   1.000
_cell.length_c   1.000
_cell.angle_alpha   90.00
_cell.angle_beta   90.00
_cell.angle_gamma   90.00
#
_symmetry.space_group_name_H-M   'P 1'
#
loop_
_entity.id
_entity.type
_entity.pdbx_description
1 polymer ?
#
loop_
_entity_poly.entity_id
_entity_poly.type
_entity_poly.pdbx_seq_one_letter_code
_entity_poly.pdbx_strand_id
1 'polypeptide(L)'
;MFSQDDYQWMSRALELARRGRYTTAPNPCVGAVLVKDGVVVGEGWHQKAGEPHAEVYALRAAGDNARGATAYVTLEPCSHHGRTPPCAEALINAGVARVVAAMVDPNPQVGGRGLRMLSEAGIKTDFGLLASEAEALNPGFFKRMRTAFPRVTVKLGASLDGRTAMASGESQWITSPDARRDVQRLRARHDAVLSSSETVLADGASLTVRWDELPPSVKASYPKETLRQPLRVIVDSQNRLTPDLPLFQSESPVLLARHKASGEWPAWVQQLELPLLDGKLDLVSLFMLLAKQNVNSVLVEAGPRLCGALLEKGLVDELVLYQAPKLMGDEGRGLFHLPGLTRLFQAPKLAIKDVRMVGPDIRITAKIA
;
A
#
# COMPACT_ATOMS: atom_id res chain seq x y z
N MET A 1 0.47 -25.95 20.27
CA MET A 1 1.73 -25.16 20.36
C MET A 1 2.50 -25.42 19.08
N PHE A 2 2.98 -24.38 18.41
CA PHE A 2 3.75 -24.51 17.16
C PHE A 2 5.17 -24.98 17.44
N SER A 3 5.73 -25.83 16.57
CA SER A 3 7.11 -26.32 16.66
C SER A 3 8.10 -25.30 16.08
N GLN A 4 9.39 -25.50 16.30
CA GLN A 4 10.44 -24.69 15.69
C GLN A 4 10.38 -24.76 14.14
N ASP A 5 10.10 -25.94 13.61
CA ASP A 5 9.94 -26.16 12.17
C ASP A 5 8.75 -25.39 11.61
N ASP A 6 7.61 -25.32 12.34
CA ASP A 6 6.46 -24.50 11.93
C ASP A 6 6.88 -23.03 11.75
N TYR A 7 7.67 -22.46 12.69
CA TYR A 7 8.20 -21.09 12.57
C TYR A 7 9.12 -20.92 11.37
N GLN A 8 9.99 -21.88 11.10
CA GLN A 8 10.90 -21.85 9.95
C GLN A 8 10.13 -21.80 8.64
N TRP A 9 9.15 -22.69 8.45
CA TRP A 9 8.40 -22.78 7.20
C TRP A 9 7.44 -21.62 6.99
N MET A 10 6.81 -21.12 8.06
CA MET A 10 6.00 -19.91 7.96
C MET A 10 6.86 -18.68 7.66
N SER A 11 8.06 -18.55 8.23
CA SER A 11 9.01 -17.50 7.87
C SER A 11 9.38 -17.56 6.39
N ARG A 12 9.58 -18.76 5.84
CA ARG A 12 9.82 -18.95 4.41
C ARG A 12 8.62 -18.52 3.56
N ALA A 13 7.40 -18.87 3.96
CA ALA A 13 6.19 -18.43 3.27
C ALA A 13 6.07 -16.88 3.28
N LEU A 14 6.42 -16.22 4.38
CA LEU A 14 6.47 -14.76 4.48
C LEU A 14 7.52 -14.13 3.55
N GLU A 15 8.68 -14.76 3.37
CA GLU A 15 9.70 -14.32 2.39
C GLU A 15 9.18 -14.40 0.97
N LEU A 16 8.51 -15.50 0.62
CA LEU A 16 7.88 -15.67 -0.70
C LEU A 16 6.79 -14.61 -0.93
N ALA A 17 5.93 -14.37 0.05
CA ALA A 17 4.89 -13.35 -0.04
C ALA A 17 5.44 -11.96 -0.36
N ARG A 18 6.62 -11.59 0.18
CA ARG A 18 7.27 -10.29 -0.09
C ARG A 18 7.59 -10.06 -1.57
N ARG A 19 7.73 -11.11 -2.37
CA ARG A 19 8.01 -11.02 -3.81
C ARG A 19 6.85 -10.40 -4.59
N GLY A 20 5.60 -10.56 -4.12
CA GLY A 20 4.40 -9.97 -4.72
C GLY A 20 4.16 -8.50 -4.40
N ARG A 21 4.99 -7.86 -3.56
CA ARG A 21 4.75 -6.54 -2.96
C ARG A 21 4.42 -5.41 -3.95
N TYR A 22 4.89 -5.49 -5.18
CA TYR A 22 4.73 -4.45 -6.19
C TYR A 22 3.68 -4.78 -7.25
N THR A 23 3.21 -6.03 -7.32
CA THR A 23 2.42 -6.55 -8.44
C THR A 23 1.05 -7.05 -8.06
N THR A 24 0.82 -7.45 -6.80
CA THR A 24 -0.42 -8.13 -6.39
C THR A 24 -1.61 -7.21 -6.15
N ALA A 25 -1.40 -5.92 -5.94
CA ALA A 25 -2.52 -5.00 -5.67
C ALA A 25 -3.62 -5.05 -6.75
N PRO A 26 -4.90 -5.08 -6.36
CA PRO A 26 -5.45 -4.86 -5.02
C PRO A 26 -5.48 -6.10 -4.10
N ASN A 27 -4.97 -7.26 -4.55
CA ASN A 27 -4.91 -8.47 -3.75
C ASN A 27 -3.79 -8.39 -2.71
N PRO A 28 -3.89 -9.11 -1.58
CA PRO A 28 -2.81 -9.20 -0.61
C PRO A 28 -1.61 -9.99 -1.17
N CYS A 29 -0.43 -9.68 -0.64
CA CYS A 29 0.76 -10.52 -0.83
C CYS A 29 0.60 -11.78 0.00
N VAL A 30 0.60 -12.94 -0.65
CA VAL A 30 0.47 -14.24 -0.02
C VAL A 30 1.60 -15.15 -0.50
N GLY A 31 2.15 -15.94 0.41
CA GLY A 31 3.12 -17.00 0.14
C GLY A 31 2.65 -18.32 0.73
N ALA A 32 3.03 -19.40 0.09
CA ALA A 32 2.72 -20.77 0.51
C ALA A 32 3.93 -21.69 0.38
N VAL A 33 4.10 -22.57 1.37
CA VAL A 33 5.14 -23.60 1.40
C VAL A 33 4.49 -24.92 1.77
N LEU A 34 4.72 -25.97 0.99
CA LEU A 34 4.32 -27.35 1.27
C LEU A 34 5.53 -28.14 1.76
N VAL A 35 5.38 -28.79 2.89
CA VAL A 35 6.45 -29.57 3.53
C VAL A 35 5.96 -30.99 3.79
N LYS A 36 6.75 -31.99 3.41
CA LYS A 36 6.50 -33.41 3.67
C LYS A 36 7.76 -34.04 4.24
N ASP A 37 7.63 -34.71 5.38
CA ASP A 37 8.73 -35.38 6.06
C ASP A 37 9.96 -34.48 6.30
N GLY A 38 9.69 -33.21 6.69
CA GLY A 38 10.73 -32.20 6.93
C GLY A 38 11.38 -31.60 5.66
N VAL A 39 10.89 -31.96 4.48
CA VAL A 39 11.43 -31.48 3.19
C VAL A 39 10.40 -30.60 2.49
N VAL A 40 10.85 -29.44 1.96
CA VAL A 40 10.00 -28.59 1.11
C VAL A 40 9.74 -29.31 -0.21
N VAL A 41 8.47 -29.59 -0.49
CA VAL A 41 8.03 -30.25 -1.73
C VAL A 41 7.41 -29.28 -2.74
N GLY A 42 7.00 -28.06 -2.29
CA GLY A 42 6.47 -27.03 -3.18
C GLY A 42 6.46 -25.66 -2.52
N GLU A 43 6.72 -24.65 -3.33
CA GLU A 43 6.70 -23.24 -2.91
C GLU A 43 5.93 -22.40 -3.93
N GLY A 44 5.26 -21.36 -3.46
CA GLY A 44 4.55 -20.42 -4.31
C GLY A 44 4.28 -19.09 -3.62
N TRP A 45 4.03 -18.07 -4.43
CA TRP A 45 3.51 -16.78 -3.98
C TRP A 45 2.54 -16.24 -5.00
N HIS A 46 1.62 -15.37 -4.55
CA HIS A 46 0.75 -14.65 -5.47
C HIS A 46 1.59 -13.64 -6.26
N GLN A 47 1.69 -13.85 -7.56
CA GLN A 47 2.65 -13.11 -8.41
C GLN A 47 2.08 -11.80 -8.92
N LYS A 48 0.80 -11.81 -9.35
CA LYS A 48 0.13 -10.63 -9.92
C LYS A 48 -1.38 -10.73 -9.76
N ALA A 49 -2.05 -9.59 -9.61
CA ALA A 49 -3.51 -9.54 -9.59
C ALA A 49 -4.13 -10.20 -10.83
N GLY A 50 -5.08 -11.09 -10.61
CA GLY A 50 -5.75 -11.87 -11.65
C GLY A 50 -5.07 -13.20 -12.02
N GLU A 51 -3.86 -13.45 -11.53
CA GLU A 51 -3.15 -14.72 -11.65
C GLU A 51 -3.47 -15.68 -10.49
N PRO A 52 -3.04 -16.97 -10.55
CA PRO A 52 -3.26 -17.92 -9.48
C PRO A 52 -2.76 -17.45 -8.11
N HIS A 53 -3.39 -17.93 -7.05
CA HIS A 53 -2.97 -17.69 -5.68
C HIS A 53 -1.72 -18.51 -5.32
N ALA A 54 -1.07 -18.17 -4.21
CA ALA A 54 0.17 -18.79 -3.74
C ALA A 54 0.06 -20.30 -3.59
N GLU A 55 -1.06 -20.78 -3.05
CA GLU A 55 -1.33 -22.20 -2.82
C GLU A 55 -1.33 -22.98 -4.13
N VAL A 56 -1.91 -22.42 -5.19
CA VAL A 56 -1.96 -23.07 -6.51
C VAL A 56 -0.55 -23.24 -7.10
N TYR A 57 0.32 -22.24 -6.97
CA TYR A 57 1.71 -22.35 -7.39
C TYR A 57 2.47 -23.38 -6.57
N ALA A 58 2.29 -23.39 -5.26
CA ALA A 58 2.93 -24.35 -4.37
C ALA A 58 2.47 -25.80 -4.65
N LEU A 59 1.16 -26.00 -4.88
CA LEU A 59 0.60 -27.31 -5.25
C LEU A 59 1.11 -27.80 -6.60
N ARG A 60 1.20 -26.93 -7.60
CA ARG A 60 1.77 -27.27 -8.91
C ARG A 60 3.23 -27.70 -8.81
N ALA A 61 4.01 -27.00 -7.98
CA ALA A 61 5.41 -27.35 -7.74
C ALA A 61 5.56 -28.68 -6.99
N ALA A 62 4.66 -28.98 -6.05
CA ALA A 62 4.70 -30.22 -5.27
C ALA A 62 4.24 -31.45 -6.05
N GLY A 63 3.30 -31.28 -7.01
CA GLY A 63 2.69 -32.41 -7.71
C GLY A 63 2.12 -33.44 -6.72
N ASP A 64 2.35 -34.71 -6.94
CA ASP A 64 1.87 -35.82 -6.09
C ASP A 64 2.45 -35.82 -4.68
N ASN A 65 3.56 -35.13 -4.46
CA ASN A 65 4.15 -34.98 -3.14
C ASN A 65 3.33 -34.07 -2.19
N ALA A 66 2.33 -33.34 -2.73
CA ALA A 66 1.40 -32.57 -1.91
C ALA A 66 0.55 -33.47 -0.97
N ARG A 67 0.30 -34.73 -1.39
CA ARG A 67 -0.46 -35.69 -0.57
C ARG A 67 0.27 -36.01 0.73
N GLY A 68 -0.42 -35.75 1.85
CA GLY A 68 0.12 -35.94 3.20
C GLY A 68 1.06 -34.82 3.68
N ALA A 69 1.31 -33.78 2.88
CA ALA A 69 2.13 -32.64 3.26
C ALA A 69 1.42 -31.71 4.24
N THR A 70 2.20 -30.87 4.94
CA THR A 70 1.70 -29.69 5.68
C THR A 70 1.86 -28.46 4.79
N ALA A 71 0.80 -27.68 4.62
CA ALA A 71 0.80 -26.42 3.91
C ALA A 71 0.88 -25.24 4.88
N TYR A 72 1.88 -24.38 4.75
CA TYR A 72 2.03 -23.13 5.48
C TYR A 72 1.65 -21.97 4.56
N VAL A 73 0.64 -21.20 4.93
CA VAL A 73 0.11 -20.10 4.10
C VAL A 73 0.02 -18.83 4.92
N THR A 74 0.48 -17.71 4.38
CA THR A 74 0.55 -16.45 5.13
C THR A 74 -0.80 -15.77 5.35
N LEU A 75 -1.86 -16.26 4.71
CA LEU A 75 -3.26 -15.83 4.88
C LEU A 75 -4.16 -17.04 4.72
N GLU A 76 -5.33 -17.03 5.36
CA GLU A 76 -6.35 -18.07 5.22
C GLU A 76 -6.62 -18.43 3.74
N PRO A 77 -6.59 -19.71 3.34
CA PRO A 77 -6.97 -20.15 2.01
C PRO A 77 -8.41 -19.74 1.67
N CYS A 78 -8.61 -19.14 0.51
CA CYS A 78 -9.93 -18.66 0.11
C CYS A 78 -10.94 -19.79 -0.05
N SER A 79 -12.23 -19.50 0.28
CA SER A 79 -13.35 -20.45 0.25
C SER A 79 -14.41 -20.11 -0.79
N HIS A 80 -14.28 -19.00 -1.52
CA HIS A 80 -15.26 -18.55 -2.51
C HIS A 80 -14.79 -18.83 -3.92
N HIS A 81 -15.70 -19.19 -4.80
CA HIS A 81 -15.46 -19.34 -6.22
C HIS A 81 -15.29 -17.96 -6.86
N GLY A 82 -14.13 -17.71 -7.43
CA GLY A 82 -13.82 -16.56 -8.25
C GLY A 82 -13.66 -16.97 -9.72
N ARG A 83 -12.60 -16.51 -10.36
CA ARG A 83 -12.18 -16.98 -11.70
C ARG A 83 -11.59 -18.39 -11.67
N THR A 84 -11.17 -18.85 -10.51
CA THR A 84 -10.60 -20.17 -10.23
C THR A 84 -11.32 -20.79 -9.03
N PRO A 85 -11.30 -22.15 -8.89
CA PRO A 85 -11.78 -22.81 -7.68
C PRO A 85 -11.08 -22.29 -6.43
N PRO A 86 -11.74 -22.35 -5.25
CA PRO A 86 -11.16 -21.91 -3.98
C PRO A 86 -9.87 -22.65 -3.64
N CYS A 87 -8.92 -21.96 -3.04
CA CYS A 87 -7.66 -22.60 -2.61
C CYS A 87 -7.89 -23.69 -1.56
N ALA A 88 -8.91 -23.54 -0.70
CA ALA A 88 -9.30 -24.59 0.24
C ALA A 88 -9.68 -25.89 -0.47
N GLU A 89 -10.47 -25.83 -1.54
CA GLU A 89 -10.79 -27.01 -2.36
C GLU A 89 -9.56 -27.59 -3.03
N ALA A 90 -8.66 -26.76 -3.57
CA ALA A 90 -7.44 -27.23 -4.20
C ALA A 90 -6.55 -28.00 -3.20
N LEU A 91 -6.43 -27.53 -1.95
CA LEU A 91 -5.70 -28.20 -0.88
C LEU A 91 -6.36 -29.52 -0.47
N ILE A 92 -7.70 -29.57 -0.39
CA ILE A 92 -8.47 -30.80 -0.11
C ILE A 92 -8.22 -31.82 -1.20
N ASN A 93 -8.38 -31.45 -2.47
CA ASN A 93 -8.21 -32.34 -3.61
C ASN A 93 -6.78 -32.86 -3.73
N ALA A 94 -5.78 -32.07 -3.36
CA ALA A 94 -4.38 -32.50 -3.30
C ALA A 94 -4.10 -33.48 -2.14
N GLY A 95 -5.01 -33.59 -1.16
CA GLY A 95 -4.89 -34.50 -0.02
C GLY A 95 -3.81 -34.08 0.98
N VAL A 96 -3.62 -32.76 1.24
CA VAL A 96 -2.72 -32.30 2.29
C VAL A 96 -3.23 -32.78 3.64
N ALA A 97 -2.32 -33.07 4.58
CA ALA A 97 -2.67 -33.58 5.91
C ALA A 97 -2.94 -32.47 6.92
N ARG A 98 -2.27 -31.31 6.77
CA ARG A 98 -2.35 -30.17 7.70
C ARG A 98 -2.23 -28.85 6.95
N VAL A 99 -2.95 -27.84 7.42
CA VAL A 99 -2.81 -26.45 6.95
C VAL A 99 -2.54 -25.55 8.15
N VAL A 100 -1.48 -24.74 8.08
CA VAL A 100 -1.13 -23.71 9.06
C VAL A 100 -1.27 -22.36 8.36
N ALA A 101 -2.24 -21.55 8.76
CA ALA A 101 -2.41 -20.19 8.28
C ALA A 101 -1.80 -19.19 9.26
N ALA A 102 -1.05 -18.19 8.77
CA ALA A 102 -0.57 -17.14 9.65
C ALA A 102 -1.72 -16.31 10.21
N MET A 103 -2.76 -16.06 9.41
CA MET A 103 -3.90 -15.24 9.81
C MET A 103 -5.20 -15.77 9.19
N VAL A 104 -6.30 -15.52 9.89
CA VAL A 104 -7.66 -15.60 9.34
C VAL A 104 -7.89 -14.40 8.42
N ASP A 105 -8.67 -14.56 7.35
CA ASP A 105 -9.01 -13.46 6.45
C ASP A 105 -9.77 -12.35 7.23
N PRO A 106 -9.33 -11.09 7.16
CA PRO A 106 -9.96 -9.99 7.88
C PRO A 106 -11.33 -9.59 7.32
N ASN A 107 -11.72 -10.09 6.14
CA ASN A 107 -13.02 -9.85 5.55
C ASN A 107 -14.09 -10.64 6.34
N PRO A 108 -15.03 -9.98 7.04
CA PRO A 108 -16.07 -10.66 7.84
C PRO A 108 -16.95 -11.62 7.05
N GLN A 109 -17.05 -11.42 5.73
CA GLN A 109 -17.83 -12.29 4.84
C GLN A 109 -17.10 -13.58 4.48
N VAL A 110 -15.79 -13.67 4.69
CA VAL A 110 -14.93 -14.79 4.27
C VAL A 110 -14.24 -15.44 5.47
N GLY A 111 -13.86 -14.65 6.46
CA GLY A 111 -13.05 -15.05 7.60
C GLY A 111 -13.50 -16.34 8.29
N GLY A 112 -12.59 -17.30 8.42
CA GLY A 112 -12.82 -18.60 9.05
C GLY A 112 -13.50 -19.64 8.17
N ARG A 113 -14.00 -19.30 6.99
CA ARG A 113 -14.73 -20.25 6.11
C ARG A 113 -13.78 -21.23 5.45
N GLY A 114 -12.62 -20.77 4.98
CA GLY A 114 -11.61 -21.61 4.35
C GLY A 114 -11.04 -22.65 5.32
N LEU A 115 -10.70 -22.21 6.52
CA LEU A 115 -10.23 -23.12 7.59
C LEU A 115 -11.30 -24.12 8.03
N ARG A 116 -12.55 -23.69 8.11
CA ARG A 116 -13.68 -24.59 8.43
C ARG A 116 -13.86 -25.66 7.34
N MET A 117 -13.87 -25.26 6.08
CA MET A 117 -13.99 -26.16 4.95
C MET A 117 -12.87 -27.22 4.93
N LEU A 118 -11.64 -26.84 5.22
CA LEU A 118 -10.51 -27.75 5.39
C LEU A 118 -10.72 -28.72 6.55
N SER A 119 -11.16 -28.23 7.71
CA SER A 119 -11.42 -29.04 8.90
C SER A 119 -12.56 -30.04 8.69
N GLU A 120 -13.65 -29.64 8.03
CA GLU A 120 -14.79 -30.51 7.69
C GLU A 120 -14.38 -31.62 6.72
N ALA A 121 -13.36 -31.38 5.89
CA ALA A 121 -12.77 -32.40 5.02
C ALA A 121 -11.74 -33.30 5.73
N GLY A 122 -11.56 -33.16 7.06
CA GLY A 122 -10.65 -33.99 7.87
C GLY A 122 -9.18 -33.52 7.87
N ILE A 123 -8.89 -32.33 7.32
CA ILE A 123 -7.55 -31.75 7.33
C ILE A 123 -7.33 -31.02 8.65
N LYS A 124 -6.20 -31.29 9.32
CA LYS A 124 -5.83 -30.56 10.54
C LYS A 124 -5.56 -29.09 10.21
N THR A 125 -6.19 -28.14 10.91
CA THR A 125 -6.03 -26.72 10.71
C THR A 125 -5.51 -26.04 11.97
N ASP A 126 -4.49 -25.20 11.80
CA ASP A 126 -3.97 -24.31 12.83
C ASP A 126 -3.84 -22.89 12.25
N PHE A 127 -3.92 -21.85 13.10
CA PHE A 127 -3.74 -20.45 12.67
C PHE A 127 -3.13 -19.58 13.78
N GLY A 128 -2.63 -18.40 13.39
CA GLY A 128 -2.04 -17.42 14.32
C GLY A 128 -0.52 -17.43 14.38
N LEU A 129 0.15 -18.27 13.60
CA LEU A 129 1.61 -18.36 13.57
C LEU A 129 2.21 -17.18 12.80
N LEU A 130 3.04 -16.33 13.45
CA LEU A 130 3.63 -15.12 12.88
C LEU A 130 2.57 -14.15 12.30
N ALA A 131 1.44 -14.02 12.99
CA ALA A 131 0.30 -13.22 12.52
C ALA A 131 0.66 -11.73 12.36
N SER A 132 1.46 -11.16 13.28
CA SER A 132 1.90 -9.76 13.21
C SER A 132 2.77 -9.48 11.99
N GLU A 133 3.65 -10.41 11.63
CA GLU A 133 4.52 -10.32 10.46
C GLU A 133 3.71 -10.44 9.16
N ALA A 134 2.71 -11.32 9.13
CA ALA A 134 1.80 -11.47 8.00
C ALA A 134 0.91 -10.22 7.80
N GLU A 135 0.39 -9.64 8.88
CA GLU A 135 -0.34 -8.38 8.83
C GLU A 135 0.53 -7.22 8.33
N ALA A 136 1.79 -7.16 8.78
CA ALA A 136 2.75 -6.14 8.36
C ALA A 136 3.11 -6.19 6.86
N LEU A 137 2.86 -7.31 6.17
CA LEU A 137 3.00 -7.40 4.71
C LEU A 137 1.88 -6.67 3.96
N ASN A 138 0.67 -6.68 4.52
CA ASN A 138 -0.55 -6.24 3.85
C ASN A 138 -1.34 -5.18 4.66
N PRO A 139 -0.71 -4.16 5.26
CA PRO A 139 -1.37 -3.29 6.24
C PRO A 139 -2.54 -2.50 5.63
N GLY A 140 -2.45 -2.14 4.35
CA GLY A 140 -3.52 -1.44 3.63
C GLY A 140 -4.73 -2.35 3.39
N PHE A 141 -4.51 -3.60 2.97
CA PHE A 141 -5.57 -4.59 2.77
C PHE A 141 -6.33 -4.84 4.08
N PHE A 142 -5.61 -5.10 5.18
CA PHE A 142 -6.24 -5.33 6.49
C PHE A 142 -7.02 -4.10 6.97
N LYS A 143 -6.47 -2.88 6.83
CA LYS A 143 -7.19 -1.67 7.20
C LYS A 143 -8.47 -1.53 6.39
N ARG A 144 -8.39 -1.65 5.06
CA ARG A 144 -9.57 -1.51 4.19
C ARG A 144 -10.67 -2.53 4.55
N MET A 145 -10.32 -3.79 4.80
CA MET A 145 -11.28 -4.83 5.16
C MET A 145 -11.95 -4.57 6.51
N ARG A 146 -11.20 -4.05 7.49
CA ARG A 146 -11.71 -3.78 8.84
C ARG A 146 -12.48 -2.47 8.96
N THR A 147 -12.14 -1.46 8.17
CA THR A 147 -12.63 -0.07 8.39
C THR A 147 -13.35 0.54 7.19
N ALA A 148 -13.30 -0.09 6.01
CA ALA A 148 -13.74 0.48 4.73
C ALA A 148 -13.00 1.76 4.31
N PHE A 149 -11.78 1.99 4.85
CA PHE A 149 -10.85 3.06 4.46
C PHE A 149 -9.52 2.49 4.02
N PRO A 150 -8.84 3.11 3.03
CA PRO A 150 -7.48 2.74 2.68
C PRO A 150 -6.50 3.18 3.77
N ARG A 151 -5.31 2.58 3.79
CA ARG A 151 -4.19 3.08 4.59
C ARG A 151 -3.59 4.30 3.93
N VAL A 152 -3.38 5.36 4.70
CA VAL A 152 -2.88 6.65 4.21
C VAL A 152 -1.50 6.94 4.77
N THR A 153 -0.52 7.08 3.87
CA THR A 153 0.85 7.50 4.20
C THR A 153 1.08 8.90 3.62
N VAL A 154 1.34 9.88 4.47
CA VAL A 154 1.76 11.22 4.06
C VAL A 154 3.27 11.22 3.89
N LYS A 155 3.76 11.56 2.70
CA LYS A 155 5.19 11.74 2.42
C LYS A 155 5.51 13.22 2.29
N LEU A 156 6.48 13.70 3.04
CA LEU A 156 6.97 15.07 2.98
C LEU A 156 8.49 15.11 2.81
N GLY A 157 8.96 16.11 2.08
CA GLY A 157 10.37 16.50 2.02
C GLY A 157 10.54 17.88 2.64
N ALA A 158 11.51 18.05 3.53
CA ALA A 158 11.73 19.30 4.23
C ALA A 158 13.22 19.55 4.50
N SER A 159 13.53 20.79 4.85
CA SER A 159 14.80 21.15 5.48
C SER A 159 14.90 20.59 6.91
N LEU A 160 16.07 20.65 7.52
CA LEU A 160 16.29 20.21 8.91
C LEU A 160 15.42 20.99 9.90
N ASP A 161 15.18 22.29 9.64
CA ASP A 161 14.29 23.16 10.39
C ASP A 161 12.80 23.06 9.97
N GLY A 162 12.43 22.01 9.20
CA GLY A 162 11.05 21.63 8.92
C GLY A 162 10.32 22.48 7.87
N ARG A 163 11.03 23.05 6.89
CA ARG A 163 10.42 23.87 5.83
C ARG A 163 10.30 23.08 4.53
N THR A 164 9.14 23.20 3.87
CA THR A 164 8.80 22.51 2.61
C THR A 164 8.92 23.41 1.39
N ALA A 165 9.09 24.71 1.58
CA ALA A 165 9.39 25.71 0.56
C ALA A 165 9.96 26.97 1.23
N MET A 166 10.70 27.78 0.46
CA MET A 166 11.09 29.12 0.86
C MET A 166 9.87 30.06 0.98
N ALA A 167 10.02 31.22 1.57
CA ALA A 167 8.98 32.25 1.58
C ALA A 167 8.54 32.68 0.17
N SER A 168 9.45 32.65 -0.81
CA SER A 168 9.17 32.87 -2.24
C SER A 168 8.31 31.77 -2.90
N GLY A 169 8.15 30.61 -2.24
CA GLY A 169 7.52 29.43 -2.82
C GLY A 169 8.49 28.45 -3.49
N GLU A 170 9.77 28.78 -3.65
CA GLU A 170 10.78 27.88 -4.20
C GLU A 170 10.92 26.62 -3.33
N SER A 171 10.82 25.44 -3.94
CA SER A 171 10.83 24.14 -3.25
C SER A 171 11.73 23.08 -3.93
N GLN A 172 12.24 23.34 -5.12
CA GLN A 172 13.02 22.36 -5.90
C GLN A 172 14.51 22.77 -5.96
N TRP A 173 15.49 21.94 -5.48
CA TRP A 173 15.27 20.65 -4.81
C TRP A 173 15.74 20.76 -3.36
N ILE A 174 14.85 20.48 -2.42
CA ILE A 174 15.20 20.46 -0.99
C ILE A 174 15.96 19.18 -0.67
N THR A 175 15.36 18.02 -0.98
CA THR A 175 15.92 16.70 -0.69
C THR A 175 16.82 16.17 -1.82
N SER A 176 17.69 15.23 -1.48
CA SER A 176 18.69 14.65 -2.37
C SER A 176 18.07 13.76 -3.48
N PRO A 177 18.88 13.42 -4.51
CA PRO A 177 18.47 12.41 -5.50
C PRO A 177 18.19 11.04 -4.89
N ASP A 178 18.90 10.67 -3.81
CA ASP A 178 18.69 9.39 -3.11
C ASP A 178 17.31 9.33 -2.47
N ALA A 179 16.88 10.39 -1.78
CA ALA A 179 15.53 10.50 -1.24
C ALA A 179 14.47 10.43 -2.34
N ARG A 180 14.69 11.12 -3.47
CA ARG A 180 13.76 11.06 -4.61
C ARG A 180 13.66 9.66 -5.23
N ARG A 181 14.77 8.90 -5.29
CA ARG A 181 14.72 7.46 -5.68
C ARG A 181 13.95 6.61 -4.68
N ASP A 182 14.11 6.86 -3.38
CA ASP A 182 13.36 6.13 -2.36
C ASP A 182 11.84 6.43 -2.45
N VAL A 183 11.47 7.66 -2.84
CA VAL A 183 10.06 8.02 -3.12
C VAL A 183 9.49 7.22 -4.29
N GLN A 184 10.26 6.89 -5.34
CA GLN A 184 9.80 6.01 -6.41
C GLN A 184 9.40 4.63 -5.87
N ARG A 185 10.16 4.09 -4.92
CA ARG A 185 9.83 2.85 -4.23
C ARG A 185 8.53 2.96 -3.42
N LEU A 186 8.30 4.10 -2.77
CA LEU A 186 7.02 4.35 -2.06
C LEU A 186 5.85 4.37 -3.05
N ARG A 187 5.96 5.09 -4.16
CA ARG A 187 4.92 5.11 -5.21
C ARG A 187 4.62 3.71 -5.76
N ALA A 188 5.66 2.93 -6.05
CA ALA A 188 5.51 1.56 -6.56
C ALA A 188 4.75 0.62 -5.59
N ARG A 189 4.83 0.89 -4.29
CA ARG A 189 4.19 0.08 -3.24
C ARG A 189 2.74 0.46 -2.93
N HIS A 190 2.32 1.66 -3.33
CA HIS A 190 0.97 2.14 -3.04
C HIS A 190 0.03 1.92 -4.23
N ASP A 191 -1.25 1.80 -3.94
CA ASP A 191 -2.28 1.60 -4.97
C ASP A 191 -2.64 2.92 -5.63
N ALA A 192 -2.58 4.01 -4.86
CA ALA A 192 -2.82 5.35 -5.35
C ALA A 192 -1.79 6.36 -4.82
N VAL A 193 -1.55 7.41 -5.60
CA VAL A 193 -0.82 8.62 -5.19
C VAL A 193 -1.80 9.78 -5.23
N LEU A 194 -2.01 10.42 -4.08
CA LEU A 194 -2.91 11.56 -3.93
C LEU A 194 -2.13 12.86 -3.85
N SER A 195 -2.55 13.85 -4.63
CA SER A 195 -1.99 15.20 -4.62
C SER A 195 -3.08 16.26 -4.78
N SER A 196 -2.68 17.52 -4.87
CA SER A 196 -3.57 18.66 -5.14
C SER A 196 -3.25 19.32 -6.46
N SER A 197 -4.24 20.00 -7.06
CA SER A 197 -4.02 20.84 -8.22
C SER A 197 -2.95 21.93 -7.99
N GLU A 198 -2.84 22.44 -6.76
CA GLU A 198 -1.77 23.40 -6.40
C GLU A 198 -0.38 22.80 -6.62
N THR A 199 -0.12 21.57 -6.12
CA THR A 199 1.15 20.87 -6.29
C THR A 199 1.43 20.54 -7.76
N VAL A 200 0.39 20.08 -8.49
CA VAL A 200 0.55 19.73 -9.92
C VAL A 200 0.94 20.97 -10.75
N LEU A 201 0.30 22.11 -10.48
CA LEU A 201 0.59 23.37 -11.19
C LEU A 201 1.94 23.97 -10.81
N ALA A 202 2.32 23.89 -9.51
CA ALA A 202 3.58 24.47 -9.04
C ALA A 202 4.81 23.67 -9.50
N ASP A 203 4.70 22.34 -9.48
CA ASP A 203 5.87 21.45 -9.65
C ASP A 203 5.90 20.76 -11.02
N GLY A 204 4.84 20.89 -11.85
CA GLY A 204 4.68 20.10 -13.08
C GLY A 204 4.69 18.59 -12.83
N ALA A 205 4.18 18.17 -11.66
CA ALA A 205 4.34 16.82 -11.16
C ALA A 205 3.58 15.78 -11.97
N SER A 206 4.27 14.75 -12.49
CA SER A 206 3.66 13.61 -13.18
C SER A 206 3.12 12.54 -12.23
N LEU A 207 3.68 12.41 -11.04
CA LEU A 207 3.32 11.46 -9.97
C LEU A 207 3.37 9.96 -10.38
N THR A 208 4.06 9.65 -11.47
CA THR A 208 4.26 8.29 -11.96
C THR A 208 5.44 7.61 -11.28
N VAL A 209 5.46 6.28 -11.34
CA VAL A 209 6.64 5.48 -11.03
C VAL A 209 7.56 5.48 -12.24
N ARG A 210 8.80 5.93 -12.07
CA ARG A 210 9.86 5.85 -13.06
C ARG A 210 10.75 4.66 -12.73
N TRP A 211 10.58 3.57 -13.48
CA TRP A 211 11.27 2.31 -13.19
C TRP A 211 12.79 2.46 -13.17
N ASP A 212 13.34 3.27 -14.06
CA ASP A 212 14.80 3.48 -14.17
C ASP A 212 15.38 4.15 -12.91
N GLU A 213 14.56 4.89 -12.16
CA GLU A 213 14.92 5.53 -10.89
C GLU A 213 14.68 4.66 -9.64
N LEU A 214 14.11 3.46 -9.79
CA LEU A 214 13.92 2.55 -8.65
C LEU A 214 15.28 2.07 -8.10
N PRO A 215 15.38 1.87 -6.78
CA PRO A 215 16.59 1.27 -6.19
C PRO A 215 16.92 -0.10 -6.80
N PRO A 216 18.22 -0.45 -6.96
CA PRO A 216 18.63 -1.74 -7.53
C PRO A 216 17.97 -2.96 -6.85
N SER A 217 17.81 -2.92 -5.52
CA SER A 217 17.16 -3.98 -4.74
C SER A 217 15.69 -4.17 -5.09
N VAL A 218 15.01 -3.12 -5.54
CA VAL A 218 13.62 -3.19 -6.03
C VAL A 218 13.59 -3.76 -7.42
N LYS A 219 14.44 -3.27 -8.33
CA LYS A 219 14.53 -3.75 -9.72
C LYS A 219 14.81 -5.25 -9.81
N ALA A 220 15.59 -5.81 -8.88
CA ALA A 220 15.90 -7.24 -8.82
C ALA A 220 14.65 -8.14 -8.65
N SER A 221 13.58 -7.62 -8.03
CA SER A 221 12.33 -8.36 -7.77
C SER A 221 11.11 -7.79 -8.49
N TYR A 222 11.29 -6.72 -9.27
CA TYR A 222 10.21 -6.00 -9.95
C TYR A 222 10.62 -5.71 -11.41
N PRO A 223 10.41 -6.67 -12.34
CA PRO A 223 10.73 -6.51 -13.74
C PRO A 223 9.97 -5.34 -14.38
N LYS A 224 10.61 -4.64 -15.32
CA LYS A 224 10.06 -3.43 -15.98
C LYS A 224 8.73 -3.73 -16.69
N GLU A 225 8.60 -4.91 -17.26
CA GLU A 225 7.42 -5.39 -17.99
C GLU A 225 6.19 -5.57 -17.11
N THR A 226 6.41 -5.73 -15.79
CA THR A 226 5.35 -5.88 -14.80
C THR A 226 5.02 -4.57 -14.09
N LEU A 227 5.62 -3.46 -14.51
CA LEU A 227 5.43 -2.16 -13.88
C LEU A 227 3.95 -1.76 -13.88
N ARG A 228 3.42 -1.59 -12.67
CA ARG A 228 2.09 -1.04 -12.43
C ARG A 228 2.22 0.44 -12.05
N GLN A 229 1.48 1.31 -12.73
CA GLN A 229 1.34 2.68 -12.28
C GLN A 229 0.23 2.78 -11.21
N PRO A 230 0.46 3.50 -10.11
CA PRO A 230 -0.60 3.79 -9.14
C PRO A 230 -1.68 4.68 -9.76
N LEU A 231 -2.91 4.59 -9.24
CA LEU A 231 -3.96 5.56 -9.55
C LEU A 231 -3.52 6.94 -9.04
N ARG A 232 -3.46 7.94 -9.93
CA ARG A 232 -3.11 9.31 -9.55
C ARG A 232 -4.40 10.07 -9.21
N VAL A 233 -4.60 10.39 -7.95
CA VAL A 233 -5.80 11.07 -7.45
C VAL A 233 -5.47 12.53 -7.19
N ILE A 234 -6.15 13.45 -7.86
CA ILE A 234 -5.88 14.87 -7.72
C ILE A 234 -7.09 15.61 -7.18
N VAL A 235 -6.93 16.25 -6.04
CA VAL A 235 -7.93 17.14 -5.45
C VAL A 235 -7.89 18.47 -6.22
N ASP A 236 -8.94 18.74 -7.03
CA ASP A 236 -9.04 19.90 -7.90
C ASP A 236 -10.43 20.57 -7.77
N SER A 237 -10.70 21.11 -6.60
CA SER A 237 -12.01 21.68 -6.22
C SER A 237 -12.46 22.88 -7.10
N GLN A 238 -11.51 23.55 -7.74
CA GLN A 238 -11.75 24.76 -8.53
C GLN A 238 -11.61 24.52 -10.05
N ASN A 239 -11.44 23.26 -10.49
CA ASN A 239 -11.28 22.92 -11.92
C ASN A 239 -10.13 23.70 -12.60
N ARG A 240 -8.98 23.79 -11.93
CA ARG A 240 -7.82 24.56 -12.41
C ARG A 240 -6.92 23.81 -13.38
N LEU A 241 -7.04 22.48 -13.42
CA LEU A 241 -6.17 21.65 -14.26
C LEU A 241 -6.67 21.63 -15.69
N THR A 242 -5.73 21.55 -16.64
CA THR A 242 -5.97 21.45 -18.08
C THR A 242 -5.29 20.20 -18.65
N PRO A 243 -5.80 19.59 -19.75
CA PRO A 243 -5.29 18.34 -20.30
C PRO A 243 -3.86 18.38 -20.85
N ASP A 244 -3.31 19.56 -21.11
CA ASP A 244 -1.95 19.77 -21.62
C ASP A 244 -0.85 19.62 -20.56
N LEU A 245 -1.21 19.58 -19.28
CA LEU A 245 -0.24 19.45 -18.19
C LEU A 245 0.54 18.11 -18.23
N PRO A 246 1.80 18.08 -17.78
CA PRO A 246 2.64 16.86 -17.78
C PRO A 246 2.01 15.65 -17.10
N LEU A 247 1.14 15.89 -16.10
CA LEU A 247 0.38 14.85 -15.41
C LEU A 247 -0.42 13.95 -16.35
N PHE A 248 -0.96 14.51 -17.43
CA PHE A 248 -1.87 13.83 -18.36
C PHE A 248 -1.20 13.30 -19.62
N GLN A 249 0.10 13.54 -19.79
CA GLN A 249 0.85 13.07 -20.97
C GLN A 249 1.20 11.58 -20.95
N SER A 250 1.01 10.89 -19.82
CA SER A 250 1.18 9.44 -19.74
C SER A 250 -0.17 8.74 -19.64
N GLU A 251 -0.37 7.69 -20.44
CA GLU A 251 -1.58 6.86 -20.48
C GLU A 251 -1.73 5.98 -19.22
N SER A 252 -1.60 6.58 -18.05
CA SER A 252 -1.79 5.89 -16.77
C SER A 252 -2.96 6.53 -15.99
N PRO A 253 -3.69 5.76 -15.18
CA PRO A 253 -4.98 6.17 -14.63
C PRO A 253 -4.88 7.42 -13.75
N VAL A 254 -5.78 8.39 -13.99
CA VAL A 254 -5.95 9.61 -13.20
C VAL A 254 -7.40 9.72 -12.74
N LEU A 255 -7.62 10.09 -11.50
CA LEU A 255 -8.92 10.45 -10.93
C LEU A 255 -8.89 11.90 -10.47
N LEU A 256 -9.66 12.76 -11.11
CA LEU A 256 -9.84 14.14 -10.69
C LEU A 256 -11.01 14.21 -9.70
N ALA A 257 -10.72 14.52 -8.45
CA ALA A 257 -11.72 14.76 -7.41
C ALA A 257 -12.14 16.22 -7.46
N ARG A 258 -13.39 16.47 -7.84
CA ARG A 258 -13.95 17.80 -8.13
C ARG A 258 -15.30 18.00 -7.46
N HIS A 259 -15.72 19.24 -7.32
CA HIS A 259 -17.10 19.53 -6.92
C HIS A 259 -18.08 19.24 -8.04
N LYS A 260 -17.73 19.67 -9.25
CA LYS A 260 -18.48 19.37 -10.50
C LYS A 260 -17.50 18.98 -11.59
N ALA A 261 -17.87 17.95 -12.33
CA ALA A 261 -17.12 17.53 -13.51
C ALA A 261 -17.17 18.62 -14.61
N SER A 262 -16.06 18.82 -15.28
CA SER A 262 -15.99 19.78 -16.38
C SER A 262 -14.84 19.49 -17.33
N GLY A 263 -14.97 19.94 -18.58
CA GLY A 263 -13.98 19.78 -19.64
C GLY A 263 -13.93 18.37 -20.24
N GLU A 264 -13.25 18.28 -21.37
CA GLU A 264 -12.97 17.02 -22.06
C GLU A 264 -11.59 16.51 -21.64
N TRP A 265 -11.50 15.19 -21.39
CA TRP A 265 -10.30 14.57 -20.83
C TRP A 265 -9.92 13.32 -21.63
N PRO A 266 -8.62 12.96 -21.68
CA PRO A 266 -8.18 11.68 -22.23
C PRO A 266 -8.88 10.48 -21.57
N ALA A 267 -8.97 9.36 -22.29
CA ALA A 267 -9.71 8.16 -21.84
C ALA A 267 -9.22 7.57 -20.50
N TRP A 268 -7.97 7.82 -20.12
CA TRP A 268 -7.39 7.37 -18.84
C TRP A 268 -7.65 8.32 -17.68
N VAL A 269 -8.37 9.42 -17.88
CA VAL A 269 -8.74 10.40 -16.86
C VAL A 269 -10.22 10.26 -16.54
N GLN A 270 -10.52 9.99 -15.29
CA GLN A 270 -11.89 9.97 -14.76
C GLN A 270 -12.12 11.18 -13.87
N GLN A 271 -13.35 11.67 -13.84
CA GLN A 271 -13.77 12.72 -12.93
C GLN A 271 -14.71 12.15 -11.88
N LEU A 272 -14.45 12.47 -10.60
CA LEU A 272 -15.27 12.08 -9.46
C LEU A 272 -15.86 13.34 -8.84
N GLU A 273 -17.20 13.44 -8.87
CA GLU A 273 -17.89 14.52 -8.20
C GLU A 273 -18.05 14.24 -6.71
N LEU A 274 -17.73 15.23 -5.90
CA LEU A 274 -17.79 15.17 -4.45
C LEU A 274 -18.55 16.39 -3.89
N PRO A 275 -19.31 16.20 -2.79
CA PRO A 275 -19.95 17.33 -2.10
C PRO A 275 -18.91 18.27 -1.49
N LEU A 276 -19.33 19.51 -1.25
CA LEU A 276 -18.58 20.45 -0.44
C LEU A 276 -19.05 20.39 1.01
N LEU A 277 -18.11 20.34 1.93
CA LEU A 277 -18.32 20.56 3.36
C LEU A 277 -17.50 21.80 3.75
N ASP A 278 -18.17 22.82 4.26
CA ASP A 278 -17.56 24.13 4.62
C ASP A 278 -16.75 24.74 3.46
N GLY A 279 -17.28 24.65 2.23
CA GLY A 279 -16.64 25.19 1.02
C GLY A 279 -15.43 24.39 0.50
N LYS A 280 -15.14 23.22 1.08
CA LYS A 280 -14.04 22.33 0.69
C LYS A 280 -14.60 20.98 0.27
N LEU A 281 -13.89 20.27 -0.63
CA LEU A 281 -14.27 18.90 -1.00
C LEU A 281 -14.28 17.97 0.20
N ASP A 282 -15.31 17.11 0.28
CA ASP A 282 -15.41 16.07 1.31
C ASP A 282 -14.36 14.98 1.09
N LEU A 283 -13.24 15.11 1.82
CA LEU A 283 -12.15 14.15 1.77
C LEU A 283 -12.53 12.79 2.37
N VAL A 284 -13.44 12.75 3.35
CA VAL A 284 -13.90 11.47 3.94
C VAL A 284 -14.61 10.64 2.88
N SER A 285 -15.56 11.25 2.16
CA SER A 285 -16.25 10.61 1.04
C SER A 285 -15.28 10.17 -0.06
N LEU A 286 -14.25 10.97 -0.38
CA LEU A 286 -13.22 10.58 -1.33
C LEU A 286 -12.54 9.26 -0.93
N PHE A 287 -12.07 9.16 0.31
CA PHE A 287 -11.36 7.97 0.77
C PHE A 287 -12.27 6.73 0.87
N MET A 288 -13.53 6.90 1.26
CA MET A 288 -14.53 5.82 1.22
C MET A 288 -14.76 5.30 -0.21
N LEU A 289 -14.84 6.20 -1.20
CA LEU A 289 -15.03 5.82 -2.59
C LEU A 289 -13.78 5.13 -3.16
N LEU A 290 -12.58 5.58 -2.79
CA LEU A 290 -11.32 4.90 -3.15
C LEU A 290 -11.29 3.46 -2.58
N ALA A 291 -11.70 3.27 -1.31
CA ALA A 291 -11.79 1.93 -0.72
C ALA A 291 -12.79 1.03 -1.46
N LYS A 292 -13.94 1.55 -1.87
CA LYS A 292 -14.93 0.84 -2.71
C LYS A 292 -14.37 0.44 -4.07
N GLN A 293 -13.42 1.20 -4.63
CA GLN A 293 -12.68 0.87 -5.85
C GLN A 293 -11.48 -0.05 -5.59
N ASN A 294 -11.42 -0.71 -4.43
CA ASN A 294 -10.36 -1.62 -4.01
C ASN A 294 -8.98 -0.97 -3.81
N VAL A 295 -8.89 0.33 -3.60
CA VAL A 295 -7.66 1.00 -3.19
C VAL A 295 -7.35 0.64 -1.74
N ASN A 296 -6.29 -0.10 -1.47
CA ASN A 296 -5.86 -0.48 -0.12
C ASN A 296 -4.97 0.59 0.53
N SER A 297 -4.19 1.29 -0.29
CA SER A 297 -3.14 2.20 0.18
C SER A 297 -3.02 3.45 -0.67
N VAL A 298 -2.89 4.60 0.00
CA VAL A 298 -2.73 5.92 -0.62
C VAL A 298 -1.46 6.58 -0.12
N LEU A 299 -0.55 6.92 -1.03
CA LEU A 299 0.58 7.80 -0.76
C LEU A 299 0.16 9.24 -1.03
N VAL A 300 0.25 10.12 -0.05
CA VAL A 300 -0.04 11.54 -0.22
C VAL A 300 1.25 12.29 -0.48
N GLU A 301 1.34 12.92 -1.63
CA GLU A 301 2.42 13.84 -2.04
C GLU A 301 1.80 15.20 -2.33
N ALA A 302 1.63 16.03 -1.33
CA ALA A 302 0.92 17.31 -1.43
C ALA A 302 1.51 18.35 -0.49
N GLY A 303 1.09 19.60 -0.68
CA GLY A 303 1.47 20.70 0.19
C GLY A 303 0.80 20.66 1.57
N PRO A 304 1.22 21.56 2.49
CA PRO A 304 0.82 21.53 3.90
C PRO A 304 -0.68 21.69 4.13
N ARG A 305 -1.40 22.36 3.23
CA ARG A 305 -2.86 22.56 3.38
C ARG A 305 -3.64 21.26 3.25
N LEU A 306 -3.36 20.48 2.22
CA LEU A 306 -4.04 19.17 2.02
C LEU A 306 -3.57 18.16 3.09
N CYS A 307 -2.27 18.12 3.39
CA CYS A 307 -1.74 17.26 4.46
C CYS A 307 -2.33 17.59 5.83
N GLY A 308 -2.48 18.89 6.16
CA GLY A 308 -3.14 19.34 7.39
C GLY A 308 -4.60 18.94 7.45
N ALA A 309 -5.36 19.18 6.37
CA ALA A 309 -6.77 18.81 6.30
C ALA A 309 -7.01 17.30 6.44
N LEU A 310 -6.13 16.46 5.90
CA LEU A 310 -6.19 15.00 6.09
C LEU A 310 -5.91 14.60 7.54
N LEU A 311 -4.93 15.24 8.16
CA LEU A 311 -4.57 14.99 9.57
C LEU A 311 -5.69 15.41 10.53
N GLU A 312 -6.29 16.59 10.35
CA GLU A 312 -7.42 17.08 11.12
C GLU A 312 -8.65 16.17 11.06
N LYS A 313 -8.86 15.49 9.92
CA LYS A 313 -9.96 14.53 9.73
C LYS A 313 -9.62 13.12 10.21
N GLY A 314 -8.44 12.88 10.81
CA GLY A 314 -8.02 11.57 11.29
C GLY A 314 -7.82 10.53 10.17
N LEU A 315 -7.56 10.98 8.94
CA LEU A 315 -7.40 10.08 7.79
C LEU A 315 -5.96 9.57 7.63
N VAL A 316 -4.98 10.18 8.29
CA VAL A 316 -3.55 9.82 8.15
C VAL A 316 -3.16 8.72 9.12
N ASP A 317 -2.54 7.66 8.63
CA ASP A 317 -2.00 6.56 9.44
C ASP A 317 -0.50 6.67 9.70
N GLU A 318 0.23 7.18 8.70
CA GLU A 318 1.68 7.15 8.70
C GLU A 318 2.25 8.42 8.07
N LEU A 319 3.33 8.89 8.63
CA LEU A 319 4.17 9.95 8.09
C LEU A 319 5.52 9.37 7.65
N VAL A 320 5.96 9.70 6.45
CA VAL A 320 7.32 9.48 5.95
C VAL A 320 7.92 10.83 5.63
N LEU A 321 8.81 11.30 6.49
CA LEU A 321 9.48 12.59 6.37
C LEU A 321 10.94 12.39 5.93
N TYR A 322 11.34 13.08 4.86
CA TYR A 322 12.73 13.22 4.45
C TYR A 322 13.22 14.60 4.85
N GLN A 323 14.23 14.67 5.71
CA GLN A 323 14.84 15.92 6.15
C GLN A 323 16.22 16.08 5.52
N ALA A 324 16.35 17.12 4.70
CA ALA A 324 17.62 17.49 4.09
C ALA A 324 18.51 18.28 5.09
N PRO A 325 19.84 18.13 5.02
CA PRO A 325 20.77 18.87 5.88
C PRO A 325 20.90 20.34 5.41
N LYS A 326 19.78 21.06 5.45
CA LYS A 326 19.65 22.47 5.07
C LYS A 326 18.83 23.22 6.11
N LEU A 327 19.09 24.51 6.28
CA LEU A 327 18.25 25.42 7.05
C LEU A 327 17.61 26.43 6.08
N MET A 328 16.30 26.66 6.20
CA MET A 328 15.54 27.52 5.28
C MET A 328 14.88 28.72 5.99
N GLY A 329 14.99 28.78 7.30
CA GLY A 329 14.46 29.88 8.11
C GLY A 329 12.97 29.78 8.44
N ASP A 330 12.53 30.61 9.36
CA ASP A 330 11.20 30.56 9.94
C ASP A 330 10.09 31.13 9.04
N GLU A 331 10.41 31.96 8.06
CA GLU A 331 9.46 32.46 7.07
C GLU A 331 9.10 31.38 6.00
N GLY A 332 9.88 30.28 5.92
CA GLY A 332 9.61 29.16 5.04
C GLY A 332 8.30 28.45 5.38
N ARG A 333 7.70 27.79 4.38
CA ARG A 333 6.44 27.04 4.52
C ARG A 333 6.64 25.80 5.40
N GLY A 334 5.80 25.62 6.44
CA GLY A 334 5.86 24.47 7.35
C GLY A 334 5.33 23.16 6.74
N LEU A 335 5.48 22.07 7.50
CA LEU A 335 5.07 20.71 7.09
C LEU A 335 3.55 20.53 6.97
N PHE A 336 2.80 21.08 7.93
CA PHE A 336 1.35 20.97 8.03
C PHE A 336 0.73 22.33 8.32
N HIS A 337 -0.36 22.66 7.63
CA HIS A 337 -1.18 23.81 7.97
C HIS A 337 -2.29 23.36 8.92
N LEU A 338 -2.15 23.68 10.21
CA LEU A 338 -3.05 23.28 11.30
C LEU A 338 -3.47 24.52 12.11
N PRO A 339 -4.35 25.38 11.57
CA PRO A 339 -4.65 26.70 12.15
C PRO A 339 -5.38 26.63 13.51
N GLY A 340 -6.01 25.48 13.83
CA GLY A 340 -6.74 25.30 15.09
C GLY A 340 -5.87 24.91 16.29
N LEU A 341 -4.57 24.68 16.10
CA LEU A 341 -3.67 24.27 17.19
C LEU A 341 -3.15 25.50 17.93
N THR A 342 -3.67 25.74 19.12
CA THR A 342 -3.29 26.88 19.97
C THR A 342 -2.64 26.45 21.27
N ARG A 343 -2.71 25.19 21.66
CA ARG A 343 -2.15 24.64 22.90
C ARG A 343 -1.37 23.36 22.62
N LEU A 344 -0.27 23.14 23.34
CA LEU A 344 0.64 22.02 23.14
C LEU A 344 -0.06 20.65 23.26
N PHE A 345 -1.02 20.49 24.18
CA PHE A 345 -1.72 19.22 24.37
C PHE A 345 -2.61 18.84 23.17
N GLN A 346 -2.96 19.78 22.28
CA GLN A 346 -3.72 19.54 21.05
C GLN A 346 -2.84 18.99 19.92
N ALA A 347 -1.51 19.10 20.05
CA ALA A 347 -0.58 18.65 19.02
C ALA A 347 -0.70 17.15 18.81
N PRO A 348 -0.89 16.67 17.56
CA PRO A 348 -0.91 15.26 17.24
C PRO A 348 0.37 14.58 17.70
N LYS A 349 0.24 13.47 18.42
CA LYS A 349 1.39 12.68 18.87
C LYS A 349 1.80 11.70 17.78
N LEU A 350 3.10 11.47 17.67
CA LEU A 350 3.69 10.54 16.72
C LEU A 350 4.46 9.42 17.45
N ALA A 351 4.27 8.19 16.99
CA ALA A 351 5.08 7.06 17.41
C ALA A 351 6.13 6.77 16.33
N ILE A 352 7.38 7.19 16.56
CA ILE A 352 8.48 6.95 15.63
C ILE A 352 8.73 5.44 15.51
N LYS A 353 8.77 4.93 14.29
CA LYS A 353 8.97 3.52 13.97
C LYS A 353 10.34 3.24 13.37
N ASP A 354 10.89 4.19 12.64
CA ASP A 354 12.17 4.04 11.97
C ASP A 354 12.82 5.39 11.72
N VAL A 355 14.13 5.46 11.91
CA VAL A 355 14.97 6.61 11.54
C VAL A 355 16.20 6.07 10.85
N ARG A 356 16.47 6.55 9.64
CA ARG A 356 17.65 6.12 8.86
C ARG A 356 18.14 7.19 7.91
N MET A 357 19.40 7.07 7.51
CA MET A 357 19.94 7.88 6.43
C MET A 357 19.49 7.33 5.06
N VAL A 358 19.18 8.24 4.15
CA VAL A 358 18.93 7.97 2.72
C VAL A 358 19.77 8.95 1.92
N GLY A 359 20.96 8.53 1.50
CA GLY A 359 22.01 9.45 1.08
C GLY A 359 22.32 10.44 2.22
N PRO A 360 22.38 11.75 1.95
CA PRO A 360 22.61 12.76 2.98
C PRO A 360 21.38 13.09 3.83
N ASP A 361 20.18 12.66 3.44
CA ASP A 361 18.94 13.01 4.10
C ASP A 361 18.59 12.02 5.22
N ILE A 362 17.92 12.50 6.27
CA ILE A 362 17.32 11.67 7.31
C ILE A 362 15.90 11.29 6.86
N ARG A 363 15.59 9.99 6.84
CA ARG A 363 14.20 9.52 6.68
C ARG A 363 13.62 9.10 8.02
N ILE A 364 12.53 9.72 8.41
CA ILE A 364 11.76 9.38 9.61
C ILE A 364 10.43 8.76 9.17
N THR A 365 10.11 7.58 9.72
CA THR A 365 8.80 6.94 9.56
C THR A 365 8.11 6.91 10.91
N ALA A 366 6.91 7.48 11.00
CA ALA A 366 6.15 7.55 12.23
C ALA A 366 4.68 7.21 11.99
N LYS A 367 4.02 6.59 12.98
CA LYS A 367 2.56 6.43 13.00
C LYS A 367 1.94 7.60 13.74
N ILE A 368 0.74 8.01 13.32
CA ILE A 368 -0.11 8.91 14.11
C ILE A 368 -0.62 8.09 15.31
N ALA A 369 -0.41 8.63 16.54
CA ALA A 369 -0.72 7.94 17.79
C ALA A 369 -2.11 8.30 18.30
#